data_5174cf5705e793eef29ff02484ce8088
#
_entry.id   5174cf5705e793eef29ff02484ce8088
#
_cell.length_a   1.000
_cell.length_b   1.000
_cell.length_c   1.000
_cell.angle_alpha   90.00
_cell.angle_beta   90.00
_cell.angle_gamma   90.00
#
_symmetry.space_group_name_H-M   'P 1'
#
loop_
_entity.id
_entity.type
_entity.pdbx_description
1 polymer ?
#
loop_
_entity_poly.entity_id
_entity_poly.type
_entity_poly.pdbx_seq_one_letter_code
_entity_poly.pdbx_strand_id
1 'polypeptide(L)'
;MDIDECTKIVSKFKWALSQPSTKYKHELLGMQIKPLAKLCLFEYIDLDYYFTENYVYNIDKICAILFRKSKLNEWDEVVLEPYEYDINTRAELFSDLPITDVYGLINEFLKFRDNFLKVYANLFGEQDDELTDEEKAKLTPEEKAEEEDEKKNSKWSWERMIYGLTNNDITKSEAVGALPLTYVFNMLGMKKELDI
;
A
#
# COMPACT_ATOMS: atom_id res chain seq x y z
N MET A 1 -17.87 33.72 -5.95
CA MET A 1 -18.67 32.56 -5.62
C MET A 1 -19.52 32.92 -4.42
N ASP A 2 -20.83 32.85 -4.56
CA ASP A 2 -21.80 33.24 -3.54
C ASP A 2 -21.79 32.20 -2.39
N ILE A 3 -22.03 32.66 -1.14
CA ILE A 3 -22.09 31.79 0.06
C ILE A 3 -23.13 30.69 -0.12
N ASP A 4 -24.25 31.00 -0.78
CA ASP A 4 -25.31 30.04 -1.09
C ASP A 4 -24.85 28.95 -2.09
N GLU A 5 -24.00 29.29 -3.05
CA GLU A 5 -23.42 28.30 -3.97
C GLU A 5 -22.40 27.41 -3.25
N CYS A 6 -21.57 27.97 -2.38
CA CYS A 6 -20.65 27.19 -1.53
C CYS A 6 -21.42 26.20 -0.64
N THR A 7 -22.49 26.65 -0.01
CA THR A 7 -23.34 25.81 0.86
C THR A 7 -24.00 24.67 0.07
N LYS A 8 -24.46 24.94 -1.16
CA LYS A 8 -25.03 23.90 -2.04
C LYS A 8 -23.98 22.89 -2.50
N ILE A 9 -22.73 23.35 -2.78
CA ILE A 9 -21.63 22.48 -3.15
C ILE A 9 -21.23 21.60 -1.94
N VAL A 10 -21.02 22.21 -0.78
CA VAL A 10 -20.69 21.49 0.46
C VAL A 10 -21.79 20.46 0.82
N SER A 11 -23.06 20.81 0.64
CA SER A 11 -24.17 19.87 0.93
C SER A 11 -24.16 18.65 0.01
N LYS A 12 -23.75 18.80 -1.26
CA LYS A 12 -23.57 17.68 -2.21
C LYS A 12 -22.41 16.76 -1.84
N PHE A 13 -21.39 17.29 -1.17
CA PHE A 13 -20.24 16.53 -0.70
C PHE A 13 -20.30 16.18 0.79
N LYS A 14 -21.48 16.28 1.41
CA LYS A 14 -21.66 15.97 2.83
C LYS A 14 -21.24 14.53 3.19
N TRP A 15 -21.31 13.61 2.23
CA TRP A 15 -20.79 12.26 2.37
C TRP A 15 -19.27 12.21 2.56
N ALA A 16 -18.51 13.12 1.93
CA ALA A 16 -17.06 13.21 2.07
C ALA A 16 -16.63 13.77 3.45
N LEU A 17 -17.56 14.45 4.13
CA LEU A 17 -17.34 14.97 5.49
C LEU A 17 -17.90 14.03 6.57
N SER A 18 -18.68 13.00 6.18
CA SER A 18 -19.13 11.94 7.08
C SER A 18 -17.99 10.97 7.35
N GLN A 19 -18.08 10.23 8.48
CA GLN A 19 -17.09 9.19 8.77
C GLN A 19 -16.93 8.24 7.58
N PRO A 20 -15.68 7.88 7.26
CA PRO A 20 -15.39 7.07 6.09
C PRO A 20 -16.19 5.76 6.13
N SER A 21 -16.89 5.46 5.04
CA SER A 21 -17.59 4.19 4.88
C SER A 21 -16.58 3.05 5.02
N THR A 22 -16.93 2.02 5.80
CA THR A 22 -16.19 0.75 5.82
C THR A 22 -16.69 -0.21 4.75
N LYS A 23 -17.73 0.18 4.00
CA LYS A 23 -18.33 -0.66 2.96
C LYS A 23 -17.63 -0.42 1.63
N TYR A 24 -17.31 -1.48 0.93
CA TYR A 24 -16.81 -1.48 -0.44
C TYR A 24 -17.32 -2.72 -1.16
N LYS A 25 -17.21 -2.72 -2.48
CA LYS A 25 -17.61 -3.86 -3.29
C LYS A 25 -16.49 -4.90 -3.30
N HIS A 26 -16.85 -6.16 -3.07
CA HIS A 26 -15.91 -7.29 -3.16
C HIS A 26 -15.69 -7.78 -4.60
N GLU A 27 -16.57 -7.34 -5.51
CA GLU A 27 -16.47 -7.61 -6.95
C GLU A 27 -16.70 -6.32 -7.73
N LEU A 28 -15.80 -6.03 -8.66
CA LEU A 28 -15.86 -4.89 -9.57
C LEU A 28 -15.50 -5.37 -10.98
N LEU A 29 -16.32 -4.99 -11.97
CA LEU A 29 -16.08 -5.31 -13.37
C LEU A 29 -15.86 -6.83 -13.64
N GLY A 30 -16.52 -7.70 -12.88
CA GLY A 30 -16.35 -9.15 -12.95
C GLY A 30 -15.02 -9.66 -12.38
N MET A 31 -14.28 -8.80 -11.67
CA MET A 31 -13.05 -9.13 -10.96
C MET A 31 -13.30 -9.17 -9.46
N GLN A 32 -12.71 -10.14 -8.78
CA GLN A 32 -12.81 -10.31 -7.34
C GLN A 32 -11.65 -9.64 -6.61
N ILE A 33 -11.92 -9.12 -5.43
CA ILE A 33 -10.89 -8.53 -4.58
C ILE A 33 -10.01 -9.60 -3.96
N LYS A 34 -8.72 -9.38 -3.97
CA LYS A 34 -7.76 -10.18 -3.20
C LYS A 34 -7.83 -9.80 -1.71
N PRO A 35 -8.02 -10.75 -0.80
CA PRO A 35 -7.98 -10.46 0.63
C PRO A 35 -6.63 -9.87 1.05
N LEU A 36 -6.62 -8.77 1.82
CA LEU A 36 -5.39 -8.09 2.25
C LEU A 36 -4.44 -9.02 3.01
N ALA A 37 -4.98 -9.94 3.80
CA ALA A 37 -4.17 -10.96 4.50
C ALA A 37 -3.46 -11.96 3.57
N LYS A 38 -3.81 -12.00 2.29
CA LYS A 38 -3.22 -12.88 1.27
C LYS A 38 -2.33 -12.14 0.28
N LEU A 39 -2.00 -10.89 0.54
CA LEU A 39 -1.07 -10.12 -0.30
C LEU A 39 0.30 -10.79 -0.34
N CYS A 40 0.93 -10.77 -1.51
CA CYS A 40 2.35 -11.06 -1.64
C CYS A 40 3.18 -9.80 -1.37
N LEU A 41 4.49 -9.96 -1.24
CA LEU A 41 5.39 -8.85 -0.93
C LEU A 41 5.30 -7.72 -1.98
N PHE A 42 5.37 -8.05 -3.27
CA PHE A 42 5.32 -7.04 -4.32
C PHE A 42 3.98 -6.30 -4.38
N GLU A 43 2.86 -7.00 -4.18
CA GLU A 43 1.55 -6.35 -4.11
C GLU A 43 1.47 -5.33 -2.98
N TYR A 44 2.05 -5.66 -1.83
CA TYR A 44 2.08 -4.75 -0.70
C TYR A 44 2.98 -3.54 -0.96
N ILE A 45 4.17 -3.74 -1.54
CA ILE A 45 5.10 -2.67 -1.90
C ILE A 45 4.43 -1.68 -2.86
N ASP A 46 3.79 -2.17 -3.92
CA ASP A 46 3.12 -1.33 -4.89
C ASP A 46 1.91 -0.60 -4.29
N LEU A 47 1.14 -1.27 -3.41
CA LEU A 47 0.06 -0.62 -2.68
C LEU A 47 0.60 0.49 -1.76
N ASP A 48 1.63 0.20 -0.96
CA ASP A 48 2.24 1.16 -0.05
C ASP A 48 2.76 2.38 -0.82
N TYR A 49 3.42 2.17 -1.96
CA TYR A 49 3.88 3.24 -2.85
C TYR A 49 2.74 4.14 -3.32
N TYR A 50 1.65 3.57 -3.89
CA TYR A 50 0.54 4.38 -4.39
C TYR A 50 -0.28 5.05 -3.28
N PHE A 51 -0.28 4.49 -2.07
CA PHE A 51 -0.89 5.14 -0.92
C PHE A 51 -0.07 6.31 -0.39
N THR A 52 1.25 6.18 -0.32
CA THR A 52 2.15 7.23 0.18
C THR A 52 2.29 8.38 -0.81
N GLU A 53 2.32 8.11 -2.11
CA GLU A 53 2.40 9.16 -3.13
C GLU A 53 1.16 10.07 -3.14
N ASN A 54 0.01 9.55 -3.35
CA ASN A 54 -1.30 10.18 -3.18
C ASN A 54 -2.41 9.22 -3.60
N TYR A 55 -3.02 8.53 -2.67
CA TYR A 55 -4.04 7.53 -2.96
C TYR A 55 -5.24 8.05 -3.75
N VAL A 56 -5.59 9.35 -3.61
CA VAL A 56 -6.74 9.93 -4.33
C VAL A 56 -6.54 9.91 -5.84
N TYR A 57 -5.32 10.18 -6.29
CA TYR A 57 -4.97 10.16 -7.72
C TYR A 57 -4.58 8.77 -8.24
N ASN A 58 -4.38 7.80 -7.35
CA ASN A 58 -3.94 6.46 -7.69
C ASN A 58 -4.97 5.36 -7.37
N ILE A 59 -6.24 5.74 -7.19
CA ILE A 59 -7.32 4.78 -6.88
C ILE A 59 -7.45 3.70 -7.93
N ASP A 60 -7.33 4.04 -9.20
CA ASP A 60 -7.35 3.13 -10.33
C ASP A 60 -6.24 2.07 -10.23
N LYS A 61 -5.03 2.46 -9.88
CA LYS A 61 -3.88 1.57 -9.69
C LYS A 61 -4.02 0.70 -8.45
N ILE A 62 -4.52 1.27 -7.35
CA ILE A 62 -4.84 0.52 -6.13
C ILE A 62 -5.88 -0.58 -6.45
N CYS A 63 -6.93 -0.23 -7.20
CA CYS A 63 -7.92 -1.21 -7.66
C CYS A 63 -7.30 -2.26 -8.59
N ALA A 64 -6.41 -1.86 -9.51
CA ALA A 64 -5.72 -2.78 -10.41
C ALA A 64 -4.84 -3.80 -9.68
N ILE A 65 -4.28 -3.44 -8.53
CA ILE A 65 -3.51 -4.37 -7.70
C ILE A 65 -4.43 -5.35 -6.98
N LEU A 66 -5.55 -4.87 -6.44
CA LEU A 66 -6.40 -5.65 -5.55
C LEU A 66 -7.46 -6.47 -6.28
N PHE A 67 -8.03 -5.97 -7.39
CA PHE A 67 -9.09 -6.67 -8.12
C PHE A 67 -8.50 -7.47 -9.28
N ARG A 68 -8.84 -8.76 -9.35
CA ARG A 68 -8.35 -9.69 -10.36
C ARG A 68 -9.44 -10.59 -10.87
N LYS A 69 -9.28 -11.02 -12.10
CA LYS A 69 -10.10 -12.10 -12.65
C LYS A 69 -9.89 -13.35 -11.83
N SER A 70 -10.95 -14.09 -11.66
CA SER A 70 -10.92 -15.38 -10.99
C SER A 70 -11.22 -16.50 -11.99
N LYS A 71 -10.62 -17.65 -11.76
CA LYS A 71 -10.90 -18.90 -12.48
C LYS A 71 -11.03 -20.04 -11.49
N LEU A 72 -11.72 -21.09 -11.87
CA LEU A 72 -11.69 -22.32 -11.11
C LEU A 72 -10.42 -23.10 -11.44
N ASN A 73 -9.79 -23.68 -10.43
CA ASN A 73 -8.69 -24.62 -10.60
C ASN A 73 -9.25 -26.05 -10.84
N GLU A 74 -8.36 -27.03 -10.90
CA GLU A 74 -8.70 -28.45 -11.13
C GLU A 74 -9.54 -29.05 -9.99
N TRP A 75 -9.64 -28.39 -8.85
CA TRP A 75 -10.41 -28.81 -7.67
C TRP A 75 -11.65 -27.95 -7.42
N ASP A 76 -12.13 -27.21 -8.45
CA ASP A 76 -13.28 -26.28 -8.35
C ASP A 76 -13.09 -25.16 -7.34
N GLU A 77 -11.85 -24.83 -6.94
CA GLU A 77 -11.57 -23.71 -6.06
C GLU A 77 -11.38 -22.43 -6.87
N VAL A 78 -11.87 -21.30 -6.34
CA VAL A 78 -11.68 -19.99 -6.94
C VAL A 78 -10.26 -19.52 -6.71
N VAL A 79 -9.50 -19.39 -7.80
CA VAL A 79 -8.12 -18.88 -7.79
C VAL A 79 -8.08 -17.56 -8.57
N LEU A 80 -7.46 -16.54 -7.97
CA LEU A 80 -7.22 -15.27 -8.64
C LEU A 80 -6.03 -15.40 -9.60
N GLU A 81 -6.09 -14.64 -10.71
CA GLU A 81 -4.95 -14.52 -11.62
C GLU A 81 -3.70 -14.06 -10.87
N PRO A 82 -2.49 -14.52 -11.27
CA PRO A 82 -1.24 -14.06 -10.70
C PRO A 82 -1.08 -12.53 -10.77
N TYR A 83 -0.25 -12.00 -9.89
CA TYR A 83 0.13 -10.60 -9.95
C TYR A 83 1.04 -10.36 -11.15
N GLU A 84 0.59 -9.47 -12.02
CA GLU A 84 1.37 -9.01 -13.18
C GLU A 84 1.75 -7.55 -12.96
N TYR A 85 2.97 -7.20 -13.33
CA TYR A 85 3.51 -5.85 -13.15
C TYR A 85 2.89 -4.79 -14.06
N ASP A 86 2.10 -5.17 -15.06
CA ASP A 86 1.40 -4.22 -15.92
C ASP A 86 0.14 -3.65 -15.24
N ILE A 87 0.40 -2.91 -14.16
CA ILE A 87 -0.64 -2.24 -13.38
C ILE A 87 -1.34 -1.18 -14.23
N ASN A 88 -0.60 -0.47 -15.10
CA ASN A 88 -1.14 0.67 -15.83
C ASN A 88 -2.24 0.26 -16.80
N THR A 89 -2.02 -0.79 -17.60
CA THR A 89 -3.06 -1.30 -18.51
C THR A 89 -4.31 -1.77 -17.76
N ARG A 90 -4.13 -2.38 -16.59
CA ARG A 90 -5.25 -2.80 -15.76
C ARG A 90 -5.95 -1.61 -15.08
N ALA A 91 -5.22 -0.58 -14.68
CA ALA A 91 -5.74 0.62 -14.05
C ALA A 91 -6.72 1.37 -14.97
N GLU A 92 -6.49 1.37 -16.29
CA GLU A 92 -7.41 1.97 -17.26
C GLU A 92 -8.85 1.43 -17.13
N LEU A 93 -9.03 0.18 -16.72
CA LEU A 93 -10.35 -0.43 -16.49
C LEU A 93 -11.09 0.20 -15.30
N PHE A 94 -10.37 0.78 -14.37
CA PHE A 94 -10.90 1.36 -13.12
C PHE A 94 -10.99 2.88 -13.13
N SER A 95 -10.55 3.56 -14.20
CA SER A 95 -10.47 5.03 -14.28
C SER A 95 -11.82 5.73 -14.09
N ASP A 96 -12.91 5.09 -14.52
CA ASP A 96 -14.27 5.66 -14.46
C ASP A 96 -15.10 5.16 -13.27
N LEU A 97 -14.49 4.45 -12.31
CA LEU A 97 -15.23 3.94 -11.17
C LEU A 97 -15.65 5.07 -10.21
N PRO A 98 -16.89 5.01 -9.71
CA PRO A 98 -17.29 5.89 -8.62
C PRO A 98 -16.44 5.63 -7.37
N ILE A 99 -15.83 6.67 -6.82
CA ILE A 99 -15.02 6.58 -5.60
C ILE A 99 -15.77 5.92 -4.43
N THR A 100 -17.09 6.07 -4.40
CA THR A 100 -17.96 5.46 -3.38
C THR A 100 -17.92 3.93 -3.36
N ASP A 101 -17.56 3.30 -4.47
CA ASP A 101 -17.48 1.85 -4.59
C ASP A 101 -16.22 1.27 -3.94
N VAL A 102 -15.18 2.10 -3.81
CA VAL A 102 -13.83 1.68 -3.35
C VAL A 102 -13.35 2.40 -2.09
N TYR A 103 -14.01 3.49 -1.67
CA TYR A 103 -13.53 4.31 -0.55
C TYR A 103 -13.38 3.53 0.76
N GLY A 104 -14.29 2.60 1.05
CA GLY A 104 -14.20 1.72 2.21
C GLY A 104 -12.96 0.82 2.18
N LEU A 105 -12.53 0.41 0.99
CA LEU A 105 -11.32 -0.41 0.79
C LEU A 105 -10.05 0.36 1.15
N ILE A 106 -10.00 1.66 0.81
CA ILE A 106 -8.88 2.55 1.20
C ILE A 106 -8.71 2.55 2.72
N ASN A 107 -9.81 2.76 3.45
CA ASN A 107 -9.78 2.75 4.91
C ASN A 107 -9.41 1.39 5.50
N GLU A 108 -9.83 0.31 4.86
CA GLU A 108 -9.46 -1.03 5.30
C GLU A 108 -7.98 -1.32 5.06
N PHE A 109 -7.45 -0.90 3.92
CA PHE A 109 -6.01 -1.03 3.68
C PHE A 109 -5.18 -0.20 4.66
N LEU A 110 -5.57 1.04 4.96
CA LEU A 110 -4.87 1.87 5.95
C LEU A 110 -4.85 1.19 7.32
N LYS A 111 -5.99 0.66 7.78
CA LYS A 111 -6.04 -0.12 9.04
C LYS A 111 -5.19 -1.38 8.99
N PHE A 112 -5.20 -2.08 7.87
CA PHE A 112 -4.35 -3.26 7.67
C PHE A 112 -2.87 -2.87 7.76
N ARG A 113 -2.46 -1.80 7.06
CA ARG A 113 -1.11 -1.26 7.08
C ARG A 113 -0.66 -0.87 8.50
N ASP A 114 -1.47 -0.10 9.22
CA ASP A 114 -1.16 0.33 10.59
C ASP A 114 -1.00 -0.87 11.53
N ASN A 115 -1.89 -1.86 11.43
CA ASN A 115 -1.78 -3.07 12.22
C ASN A 115 -0.54 -3.90 11.84
N PHE A 116 -0.26 -4.00 10.55
CA PHE A 116 0.91 -4.71 10.03
C PHE A 116 2.21 -4.07 10.55
N LEU A 117 2.34 -2.75 10.44
CA LEU A 117 3.50 -2.01 10.94
C LEU A 117 3.68 -2.17 12.47
N LYS A 118 2.58 -2.18 13.23
CA LYS A 118 2.64 -2.44 14.69
C LYS A 118 3.10 -3.85 15.03
N VAL A 119 2.63 -4.86 14.29
CA VAL A 119 3.05 -6.25 14.52
C VAL A 119 4.53 -6.45 14.26
N TYR A 120 5.06 -5.76 13.26
CA TYR A 120 6.47 -5.87 12.84
C TYR A 120 7.29 -4.64 13.20
N ALA A 121 6.90 -3.87 14.22
CA ALA A 121 7.60 -2.64 14.63
C ALA A 121 9.09 -2.87 14.92
N ASN A 122 9.45 -4.06 15.44
CA ASN A 122 10.84 -4.44 15.66
C ASN A 122 11.69 -4.46 14.38
N LEU A 123 11.10 -4.56 13.20
CA LEU A 123 11.81 -4.57 11.90
C LEU A 123 11.99 -3.17 11.34
N PHE A 124 11.01 -2.29 11.55
CA PHE A 124 11.00 -0.94 10.96
C PHE A 124 11.73 0.11 11.81
N GLY A 125 12.13 -0.24 13.03
CA GLY A 125 12.61 0.73 14.03
C GLY A 125 11.46 1.50 14.70
N GLU A 126 11.78 2.38 15.64
CA GLU A 126 10.82 3.38 16.11
C GLU A 126 10.57 4.33 14.94
N GLN A 127 9.32 4.46 14.50
CA GLN A 127 8.94 5.52 13.58
C GLN A 127 9.03 6.81 14.40
N ASP A 128 10.08 7.58 14.19
CA ASP A 128 10.13 8.94 14.67
C ASP A 128 8.95 9.70 14.02
N ASP A 129 8.13 10.34 14.85
CA ASP A 129 7.06 11.20 14.35
C ASP A 129 7.68 12.21 13.37
N GLU A 130 7.09 12.35 12.18
CA GLU A 130 7.58 13.33 11.20
C GLU A 130 7.69 14.71 11.87
N LEU A 131 8.90 15.24 11.85
CA LEU A 131 9.17 16.58 12.39
C LEU A 131 8.24 17.61 11.74
N THR A 132 7.63 18.45 12.54
CA THR A 132 6.83 19.57 12.05
C THR A 132 7.70 20.57 11.29
N ASP A 133 7.08 21.37 10.41
CA ASP A 133 7.82 22.40 9.65
C ASP A 133 8.60 23.37 10.56
N GLU A 134 8.09 23.62 11.78
CA GLU A 134 8.75 24.45 12.78
C GLU A 134 9.97 23.74 13.40
N GLU A 135 9.94 22.44 13.58
CA GLU A 135 11.06 21.63 14.07
C GLU A 135 12.12 21.48 12.98
N LYS A 136 11.72 21.23 11.73
CA LYS A 136 12.64 21.20 10.57
C LYS A 136 13.39 22.51 10.36
N ALA A 137 12.74 23.66 10.67
CA ALA A 137 13.39 24.96 10.56
C ALA A 137 14.50 25.19 11.61
N LYS A 138 14.46 24.46 12.72
CA LYS A 138 15.42 24.56 13.83
C LYS A 138 16.61 23.61 13.71
N LEU A 139 16.57 22.68 12.76
CA LEU A 139 17.65 21.71 12.56
C LEU A 139 18.97 22.39 12.16
N THR A 140 20.04 21.94 12.73
CA THR A 140 21.41 22.33 12.35
C THR A 140 21.74 21.83 10.95
N PRO A 141 22.79 22.36 10.27
CA PRO A 141 23.23 21.85 8.98
C PRO A 141 23.60 20.38 8.99
N GLU A 142 24.13 19.88 10.12
CA GLU A 142 24.51 18.47 10.30
C GLU A 142 23.25 17.58 10.41
N GLU A 143 22.26 17.95 11.22
CA GLU A 143 20.99 17.25 11.34
C GLU A 143 20.18 17.25 10.03
N LYS A 144 20.24 18.34 9.24
CA LYS A 144 19.64 18.37 7.88
C LYS A 144 20.30 17.40 6.92
N ALA A 145 21.62 17.25 7.01
CA ALA A 145 22.34 16.29 6.17
C ALA A 145 22.01 14.84 6.56
N GLU A 146 21.86 14.56 7.86
CA GLU A 146 21.43 13.27 8.37
C GLU A 146 19.99 12.96 7.91
N GLU A 147 19.04 13.92 8.02
CA GLU A 147 17.66 13.76 7.53
C GLU A 147 17.60 13.52 6.00
N GLU A 148 18.46 14.20 5.21
CA GLU A 148 18.55 13.95 3.77
C GLU A 148 19.08 12.55 3.45
N ASP A 149 20.07 12.06 4.22
CA ASP A 149 20.62 10.72 4.04
C ASP A 149 19.64 9.63 4.51
N GLU A 150 18.85 9.88 5.56
CA GLU A 150 17.75 9.02 5.98
C GLU A 150 16.66 8.95 4.91
N LYS A 151 16.26 10.07 4.31
CA LYS A 151 15.32 10.11 3.19
C LYS A 151 15.82 9.35 1.98
N LYS A 152 17.12 9.47 1.63
CA LYS A 152 17.75 8.67 0.56
C LYS A 152 17.72 7.18 0.91
N ASN A 153 17.99 6.84 2.16
CA ASN A 153 17.96 5.47 2.64
C ASN A 153 16.54 4.88 2.66
N SER A 154 15.53 5.65 3.05
CA SER A 154 14.14 5.22 3.06
C SER A 154 13.60 4.96 1.66
N LYS A 155 14.02 5.77 0.67
CA LYS A 155 13.63 5.61 -0.74
C LYS A 155 13.94 4.21 -1.30
N TRP A 156 15.03 3.60 -0.86
CA TRP A 156 15.50 2.29 -1.33
C TRP A 156 15.27 1.17 -0.31
N SER A 157 14.43 1.41 0.70
CA SER A 157 14.23 0.46 1.79
C SER A 157 13.69 -0.89 1.32
N TRP A 158 12.73 -0.89 0.40
CA TRP A 158 12.14 -2.09 -0.16
C TRP A 158 13.10 -2.87 -1.04
N GLU A 159 13.83 -2.17 -1.93
CA GLU A 159 14.82 -2.78 -2.82
C GLU A 159 15.97 -3.39 -2.04
N ARG A 160 16.45 -2.70 -1.01
CA ARG A 160 17.51 -3.22 -0.10
C ARG A 160 17.04 -4.45 0.65
N MET A 161 15.80 -4.46 1.11
CA MET A 161 15.22 -5.63 1.79
C MET A 161 15.14 -6.82 0.83
N ILE A 162 14.62 -6.63 -0.39
CA ILE A 162 14.53 -7.69 -1.40
C ILE A 162 15.94 -8.18 -1.76
N TYR A 163 16.89 -7.27 -1.99
CA TYR A 163 18.26 -7.61 -2.31
C TYR A 163 18.93 -8.44 -1.20
N GLY A 164 18.71 -8.09 0.07
CA GLY A 164 19.16 -8.87 1.21
C GLY A 164 18.51 -10.26 1.32
N LEU A 165 17.20 -10.35 1.03
CA LEU A 165 16.47 -11.63 1.04
C LEU A 165 16.91 -12.58 -0.09
N THR A 166 17.38 -12.04 -1.21
CA THR A 166 17.88 -12.80 -2.36
C THR A 166 19.36 -13.18 -2.22
N ASN A 167 20.01 -12.85 -1.12
CA ASN A 167 21.46 -12.95 -0.95
C ASN A 167 22.24 -12.24 -2.07
N ASN A 168 21.80 -11.03 -2.43
CA ASN A 168 22.36 -10.19 -3.48
C ASN A 168 22.20 -10.75 -4.91
N ASP A 169 21.33 -11.72 -5.11
CA ASP A 169 21.02 -12.31 -6.42
C ASP A 169 19.69 -11.77 -6.94
N ILE A 170 19.74 -10.71 -7.75
CA ILE A 170 18.56 -10.03 -8.31
C ILE A 170 17.68 -10.97 -9.14
N THR A 171 18.22 -12.08 -9.68
CA THR A 171 17.43 -13.03 -10.48
C THR A 171 16.38 -13.76 -9.67
N LYS A 172 16.48 -13.73 -8.33
CA LYS A 172 15.52 -14.33 -7.39
C LYS A 172 14.47 -13.34 -6.88
N SER A 173 14.53 -12.08 -7.28
CA SER A 173 13.63 -11.04 -6.76
C SER A 173 12.15 -11.34 -7.04
N GLU A 174 11.81 -11.85 -8.21
CA GLU A 174 10.44 -12.26 -8.55
C GLU A 174 9.92 -13.37 -7.64
N ALA A 175 10.75 -14.37 -7.37
CA ALA A 175 10.37 -15.47 -6.48
C ALA A 175 10.15 -14.98 -5.04
N VAL A 176 10.99 -14.08 -4.54
CA VAL A 176 10.83 -13.46 -3.21
C VAL A 176 9.61 -12.54 -3.18
N GLY A 177 9.41 -11.72 -4.21
CA GLY A 177 8.27 -10.81 -4.32
C GLY A 177 6.92 -11.51 -4.38
N ALA A 178 6.89 -12.73 -4.91
CA ALA A 178 5.68 -13.56 -4.97
C ALA A 178 5.34 -14.27 -3.64
N LEU A 179 6.25 -14.26 -2.66
CA LEU A 179 5.98 -14.89 -1.35
C LEU A 179 4.89 -14.12 -0.57
N PRO A 180 4.09 -14.82 0.26
CA PRO A 180 3.14 -14.17 1.14
C PRO A 180 3.84 -13.14 2.05
N LEU A 181 3.27 -11.95 2.14
CA LEU A 181 3.80 -10.83 2.91
C LEU A 181 4.17 -11.23 4.36
N THR A 182 3.24 -11.87 5.06
CA THR A 182 3.43 -12.32 6.44
C THR A 182 4.56 -13.34 6.58
N TYR A 183 4.74 -14.20 5.58
CA TYR A 183 5.84 -15.16 5.59
C TYR A 183 7.19 -14.46 5.52
N VAL A 184 7.33 -13.49 4.60
CA VAL A 184 8.58 -12.71 4.44
C VAL A 184 8.93 -11.98 5.74
N PHE A 185 7.96 -11.30 6.35
CA PHE A 185 8.21 -10.54 7.57
C PHE A 185 8.48 -11.40 8.80
N ASN A 186 7.84 -12.56 8.90
CA ASN A 186 8.17 -13.55 9.94
C ASN A 186 9.61 -14.05 9.79
N MET A 187 10.07 -14.30 8.56
CA MET A 187 11.46 -14.71 8.30
C MET A 187 12.45 -13.60 8.64
N LEU A 188 12.13 -12.35 8.32
CA LEU A 188 12.97 -11.19 8.70
C LEU A 188 13.02 -11.00 10.22
N GLY A 189 11.88 -11.14 10.91
CA GLY A 189 11.82 -11.09 12.37
C GLY A 189 12.69 -12.17 13.00
N MET A 190 12.57 -13.40 12.53
CA MET A 190 13.40 -14.52 12.99
C MET A 190 14.91 -14.23 12.75
N LYS A 191 15.29 -13.76 11.57
CA LYS A 191 16.69 -13.42 11.29
C LYS A 191 17.23 -12.36 12.24
N LYS A 192 16.45 -11.30 12.49
CA LYS A 192 16.84 -10.24 13.43
C LYS A 192 16.97 -10.72 14.86
N GLU A 193 16.08 -11.60 15.31
CA GLU A 193 16.11 -12.17 16.67
C GLU A 193 17.29 -13.14 16.87
N LEU A 194 17.69 -13.85 15.83
CA LEU A 194 18.77 -14.84 15.89
C LEU A 194 20.15 -14.27 15.47
N ASP A 195 20.20 -13.00 15.10
CA ASP A 195 21.44 -12.33 14.65
C ASP A 195 22.12 -13.03 13.45
N ILE A 196 21.33 -13.57 12.49
CA ILE A 196 21.78 -14.33 11.31
C ILE A 196 21.40 -13.65 9.99
#